data_08a2047f46c5c161b130b05f3853eca1
#
_entry.id   08a2047f46c5c161b130b05f3853eca1
#
_cell.length_a   1.000
_cell.length_b   1.000
_cell.length_c   1.000
_cell.angle_alpha   90.00
_cell.angle_beta   90.00
_cell.angle_gamma   90.00
#
_symmetry.space_group_name_H-M   'P 1'
#
loop_
_entity.id
_entity.type
_entity.pdbx_description
1 polymer ?
#
loop_
_entity_poly.entity_id
_entity_poly.type
_entity_poly.pdbx_seq_one_letter_code
_entity_poly.pdbx_strand_id
1 'polypeptide(L)'
;MIEVKNLTKRFDGFTALNGLTMTVPTGSVYGLVGPNGAGKSTIIRHITGVYRPDSGEVLVGGEPVFENPPVKARIACIPDDLSCHAGASIRELKSFFKGLYPAFSDERFTALADIFKLDQRQPLRRFSKGMQKQAAF
;
A
#
# COMPACT_ATOMS: atom_id res chain seq x y z
N MET A 1 -12.03 -8.37 -3.47
CA MET A 1 -11.41 -9.12 -4.59
C MET A 1 -10.52 -8.17 -5.37
N ILE A 2 -9.33 -8.63 -5.78
CA ILE A 2 -8.43 -7.91 -6.70
C ILE A 2 -8.29 -8.79 -7.95
N GLU A 3 -8.45 -8.19 -9.13
CA GLU A 3 -8.30 -8.86 -10.42
C GLU A 3 -7.29 -8.11 -11.26
N VAL A 4 -6.36 -8.83 -11.84
CA VAL A 4 -5.38 -8.31 -12.81
C VAL A 4 -5.60 -9.08 -14.09
N LYS A 5 -5.86 -8.39 -15.20
CA LYS A 5 -6.24 -9.00 -16.48
C LYS A 5 -5.26 -8.56 -17.58
N ASN A 6 -4.45 -9.49 -18.06
CA ASN A 6 -3.48 -9.29 -19.15
C ASN A 6 -2.61 -8.03 -18.99
N LEU A 7 -2.19 -7.76 -17.75
CA LEU A 7 -1.46 -6.55 -17.40
C LEU A 7 -0.04 -6.56 -17.99
N THR A 8 0.26 -5.55 -18.78
CA THR A 8 1.61 -5.31 -19.30
C THR A 8 2.11 -3.95 -18.84
N LYS A 9 3.38 -3.90 -18.43
CA LYS A 9 4.09 -2.67 -18.10
C LYS A 9 5.53 -2.71 -18.56
N ARG A 10 5.93 -1.65 -19.28
CA ARG A 10 7.28 -1.45 -19.82
C ARG A 10 7.89 -0.17 -19.23
N PHE A 11 9.20 -0.18 -19.06
CA PHE A 11 10.01 0.98 -18.66
C PHE A 11 11.27 0.99 -19.52
N ASP A 12 11.51 2.04 -20.29
CA ASP A 12 12.74 2.29 -21.06
C ASP A 12 13.30 1.03 -21.77
N GLY A 13 12.42 0.34 -22.50
CA GLY A 13 12.77 -0.88 -23.25
C GLY A 13 12.75 -2.19 -22.43
N PHE A 14 12.58 -2.11 -21.11
CA PHE A 14 12.43 -3.28 -20.24
C PHE A 14 10.95 -3.58 -19.95
N THR A 15 10.54 -4.83 -20.17
CA THR A 15 9.19 -5.29 -19.84
C THR A 15 9.16 -5.84 -18.42
N ALA A 16 8.60 -5.05 -17.49
CA ALA A 16 8.50 -5.39 -16.07
C ALA A 16 7.35 -6.37 -15.77
N LEU A 17 6.26 -6.26 -16.53
CA LEU A 17 5.11 -7.17 -16.48
C LEU A 17 4.71 -7.48 -17.93
N ASN A 18 4.44 -8.74 -18.25
CA ASN A 18 4.10 -9.18 -19.60
C ASN A 18 2.85 -10.06 -19.58
N GLY A 19 1.69 -9.47 -19.83
CA GLY A 19 0.42 -10.18 -19.90
C GLY A 19 0.01 -10.85 -18.58
N LEU A 20 0.40 -10.28 -17.42
CA LEU A 20 0.12 -10.88 -16.12
C LEU A 20 -1.38 -10.94 -15.86
N THR A 21 -1.86 -12.13 -15.50
CA THR A 21 -3.24 -12.34 -15.05
C THR A 21 -3.23 -13.04 -13.70
N MET A 22 -3.93 -12.47 -12.71
CA MET A 22 -4.07 -13.04 -11.38
C MET A 22 -5.34 -12.55 -10.70
N THR A 23 -5.82 -13.34 -9.74
CA THR A 23 -6.99 -12.99 -8.90
C THR A 23 -6.67 -13.22 -7.44
N VAL A 24 -6.99 -12.24 -6.59
CA VAL A 24 -6.92 -12.36 -5.13
C VAL A 24 -8.35 -12.32 -4.60
N PRO A 25 -8.87 -13.44 -4.08
CA PRO A 25 -10.23 -13.50 -3.53
C PRO A 25 -10.40 -12.56 -2.32
N THR A 26 -11.63 -12.12 -2.09
CA THR A 26 -11.97 -11.35 -0.88
C THR A 26 -11.75 -12.22 0.37
N GLY A 27 -11.18 -11.61 1.42
CA GLY A 27 -10.92 -12.29 2.70
C GLY A 27 -9.72 -13.25 2.70
N SER A 28 -8.96 -13.34 1.58
CA SER A 28 -7.77 -14.16 1.50
C SER A 28 -6.49 -13.40 1.85
N VAL A 29 -5.46 -14.15 2.28
CA VAL A 29 -4.07 -13.67 2.34
C VAL A 29 -3.34 -14.23 1.11
N TYR A 30 -2.76 -13.34 0.31
CA TYR A 30 -2.08 -13.72 -0.93
C TYR A 30 -0.59 -13.36 -0.86
N GLY A 31 0.28 -14.35 -0.97
CA GLY A 31 1.73 -14.16 -0.98
C GLY A 31 2.26 -13.94 -2.39
N LEU A 32 2.97 -12.83 -2.61
CA LEU A 32 3.64 -12.54 -3.86
C LEU A 32 5.14 -12.81 -3.71
N VAL A 33 5.60 -13.95 -4.25
CA VAL A 33 6.97 -14.44 -4.09
C VAL A 33 7.71 -14.43 -5.44
N GLY A 34 9.00 -14.16 -5.39
CA GLY A 34 9.87 -14.16 -6.57
C GLY A 34 11.20 -13.43 -6.31
N PRO A 35 12.20 -13.57 -7.18
CA PRO A 35 13.49 -12.91 -7.06
C PRO A 35 13.38 -11.38 -7.16
N ASN A 36 14.47 -10.68 -6.84
CA ASN A 36 14.55 -9.24 -7.08
C ASN A 36 14.45 -8.98 -8.60
N GLY A 37 13.70 -7.94 -8.98
CA GLY A 37 13.42 -7.65 -10.38
C GLY A 37 12.23 -8.39 -11.00
N ALA A 38 11.61 -9.36 -10.33
CA ALA A 38 10.47 -10.14 -10.85
C ALA A 38 9.15 -9.34 -11.01
N GLY A 39 9.15 -8.02 -10.85
CA GLY A 39 7.95 -7.19 -11.02
C GLY A 39 7.04 -7.08 -9.79
N LYS A 40 7.41 -7.63 -8.62
CA LYS A 40 6.57 -7.61 -7.40
C LYS A 40 6.16 -6.19 -6.99
N SER A 41 7.10 -5.27 -6.91
CA SER A 41 6.80 -3.87 -6.57
C SER A 41 6.01 -3.18 -7.68
N THR A 42 6.23 -3.57 -8.93
CA THR A 42 5.51 -3.03 -10.09
C THR A 42 4.04 -3.41 -10.03
N ILE A 43 3.71 -4.69 -9.78
CA ILE A 43 2.30 -5.11 -9.66
C ILE A 43 1.61 -4.46 -8.46
N ILE A 44 2.28 -4.34 -7.30
CA ILE A 44 1.72 -3.64 -6.13
C ILE A 44 1.37 -2.18 -6.48
N ARG A 45 2.25 -1.47 -7.20
CA ARG A 45 2.00 -0.08 -7.63
C ARG A 45 0.86 0.05 -8.64
N HIS A 46 0.54 -0.98 -9.42
CA HIS A 46 -0.66 -1.03 -10.24
C HIS A 46 -1.91 -1.28 -9.40
N ILE A 47 -1.86 -2.21 -8.43
CA ILE A 47 -2.97 -2.50 -7.52
C ILE A 47 -3.32 -1.27 -6.66
N THR A 48 -2.32 -0.48 -6.27
CA THR A 48 -2.53 0.78 -5.54
C THR A 48 -2.87 1.97 -6.45
N GLY A 49 -2.95 1.76 -7.78
CA GLY A 49 -3.29 2.78 -8.75
C GLY A 49 -2.23 3.88 -8.93
N VAL A 50 -0.96 3.61 -8.56
CA VAL A 50 0.17 4.52 -8.76
C VAL A 50 0.62 4.50 -10.21
N TYR A 51 0.69 3.31 -10.82
CA TYR A 51 1.10 3.16 -12.21
C TYR A 51 -0.09 2.94 -13.14
N ARG A 52 -0.03 3.62 -14.30
CA ARG A 52 -0.92 3.35 -15.42
C ARG A 52 -0.43 2.09 -16.15
N PRO A 53 -1.33 1.12 -16.42
CA PRO A 53 -1.03 0.01 -17.33
C PRO A 53 -0.70 0.50 -18.74
N ASP A 54 0.23 -0.19 -19.43
CA ASP A 54 0.42 0.02 -20.87
C ASP A 54 -0.59 -0.81 -21.67
N SER A 55 -0.99 -1.98 -21.14
CA SER A 55 -2.16 -2.74 -21.60
C SER A 55 -2.71 -3.60 -20.47
N GLY A 56 -3.96 -4.06 -20.64
CA GLY A 56 -4.69 -4.78 -19.60
C GLY A 56 -5.28 -3.85 -18.55
N GLU A 57 -5.79 -4.43 -17.47
CA GLU A 57 -6.45 -3.67 -16.41
C GLU A 57 -6.24 -4.27 -15.02
N VAL A 58 -6.41 -3.45 -13.99
CA VAL A 58 -6.44 -3.87 -12.59
C VAL A 58 -7.76 -3.38 -11.99
N LEU A 59 -8.52 -4.32 -11.41
CA LEU A 59 -9.80 -4.07 -10.77
C LEU A 59 -9.69 -4.36 -9.27
N VAL A 60 -10.31 -3.51 -8.46
CA VAL A 60 -10.49 -3.71 -7.02
C VAL A 60 -11.97 -3.62 -6.71
N GLY A 61 -12.53 -4.75 -6.22
CA GLY A 61 -13.97 -4.85 -6.02
C GLY A 61 -14.79 -4.74 -7.30
N GLY A 62 -14.23 -5.16 -8.45
CA GLY A 62 -14.88 -5.11 -9.76
C GLY A 62 -14.74 -3.76 -10.50
N GLU A 63 -14.08 -2.77 -9.90
CA GLU A 63 -13.93 -1.44 -10.48
C GLU A 63 -12.46 -1.12 -10.81
N PRO A 64 -12.16 -0.45 -11.94
CA PRO A 64 -10.79 -0.04 -12.28
C PRO A 64 -10.17 0.85 -11.21
N VAL A 65 -8.91 0.58 -10.85
CA VAL A 65 -8.22 1.32 -9.79
C VAL A 65 -7.50 2.58 -10.28
N PHE A 66 -7.00 2.57 -11.52
CA PHE A 66 -6.25 3.71 -12.05
C PHE A 66 -7.18 4.93 -12.26
N GLU A 67 -6.74 6.11 -11.78
CA GLU A 67 -7.52 7.36 -11.82
C GLU A 67 -8.94 7.25 -11.21
N ASN A 68 -9.12 6.36 -10.21
CA ASN A 68 -10.39 6.17 -9.53
C ASN A 68 -10.25 6.44 -8.02
N PRO A 69 -10.40 7.70 -7.57
CA PRO A 69 -10.24 8.06 -6.16
C PRO A 69 -11.14 7.29 -5.19
N PRO A 70 -12.45 7.04 -5.48
CA PRO A 70 -13.31 6.22 -4.63
C PRO A 70 -12.79 4.79 -4.41
N VAL A 71 -12.21 4.18 -5.42
CA VAL A 71 -11.61 2.83 -5.30
C VAL A 71 -10.31 2.89 -4.52
N LYS A 72 -9.45 3.88 -4.81
CA LYS A 72 -8.18 4.07 -4.07
C LYS A 72 -8.41 4.32 -2.58
N ALA A 73 -9.47 5.01 -2.20
CA ALA A 73 -9.82 5.25 -0.80
C ALA A 73 -10.13 3.95 -0.01
N ARG A 74 -10.38 2.84 -0.71
CA ARG A 74 -10.60 1.50 -0.10
C ARG A 74 -9.33 0.67 0.01
N ILE A 75 -8.18 1.19 -0.45
CA ILE A 75 -6.90 0.48 -0.49
C ILE A 75 -5.97 1.11 0.53
N ALA A 76 -5.44 0.30 1.45
CA ALA A 76 -4.31 0.68 2.30
C ALA A 76 -3.03 0.03 1.78
N CYS A 77 -1.94 0.78 1.73
CA CYS A 77 -0.63 0.28 1.34
C CYS A 77 0.41 0.70 2.37
N ILE A 78 1.14 -0.28 2.91
CA ILE A 78 2.25 -0.03 3.81
C ILE A 78 3.53 -0.14 2.98
N PRO A 79 4.25 0.97 2.74
CA PRO A 79 5.47 0.96 1.94
C PRO A 79 6.63 0.31 2.69
N ASP A 80 7.64 -0.15 1.96
CA ASP A 80 8.86 -0.68 2.55
C ASP A 80 9.70 0.42 3.22
N ASP A 81 9.66 1.64 2.69
CA ASP A 81 10.40 2.80 3.16
C ASP A 81 9.43 3.90 3.63
N LEU A 82 9.60 4.29 4.89
CA LEU A 82 8.86 5.37 5.55
C LEU A 82 9.72 6.64 5.71
N SER A 83 10.80 6.78 4.96
CA SER A 83 11.75 7.89 5.09
C SER A 83 11.11 9.27 4.91
N CYS A 84 10.06 9.38 4.09
CA CYS A 84 9.30 10.62 3.93
C CYS A 84 8.62 11.11 5.22
N HIS A 85 8.41 10.22 6.19
CA HIS A 85 7.82 10.53 7.49
C HIS A 85 8.82 10.40 8.65
N ALA A 86 10.10 10.20 8.38
CA ALA A 86 11.11 9.87 9.38
C ALA A 86 11.23 10.90 10.51
N GLY A 87 10.97 12.17 10.23
CA GLY A 87 10.98 13.25 11.21
C GLY A 87 9.72 13.38 12.05
N ALA A 88 8.62 12.79 11.61
CA ALA A 88 7.33 12.86 12.30
C ALA A 88 7.21 11.81 13.40
N SER A 89 6.46 12.12 14.43
CA SER A 89 6.00 11.18 15.46
C SER A 89 4.68 10.51 15.03
N ILE A 90 4.35 9.38 15.64
CA ILE A 90 3.05 8.71 15.43
C ILE A 90 1.87 9.67 15.70
N ARG A 91 1.97 10.53 16.73
CA ARG A 91 0.96 11.52 17.05
C ARG A 91 0.75 12.53 15.92
N GLU A 92 1.82 13.02 15.32
CA GLU A 92 1.74 13.95 14.19
C GLU A 92 1.19 13.28 12.94
N LEU A 93 1.59 12.04 12.65
CA LEU A 93 1.01 11.24 11.57
C LEU A 93 -0.47 10.96 11.78
N LYS A 94 -0.89 10.61 13.01
CA LYS A 94 -2.30 10.45 13.35
C LYS A 94 -3.10 11.71 12.99
N SER A 95 -2.62 12.88 13.42
CA SER A 95 -3.28 14.16 13.15
C SER A 95 -3.36 14.46 11.65
N PHE A 96 -2.28 14.19 10.91
CA PHE A 96 -2.22 14.35 9.47
C PHE A 96 -3.22 13.44 8.74
N PHE A 97 -3.19 12.13 9.04
CA PHE A 97 -4.08 11.18 8.37
C PHE A 97 -5.55 11.36 8.76
N LYS A 98 -5.83 11.75 10.00
CA LYS A 98 -7.19 12.10 10.42
C LYS A 98 -7.76 13.29 9.65
N GLY A 99 -6.93 14.27 9.29
CA GLY A 99 -7.34 15.39 8.44
C GLY A 99 -7.52 15.01 6.97
N LEU A 100 -6.78 14.00 6.51
CA LEU A 100 -6.79 13.58 5.11
C LEU A 100 -7.87 12.53 4.79
N TYR A 101 -8.18 11.64 5.73
CA TYR A 101 -9.11 10.54 5.56
C TYR A 101 -10.35 10.69 6.45
N PRO A 102 -11.53 11.05 5.89
CA PRO A 102 -12.76 11.22 6.68
C PRO A 102 -13.20 9.95 7.43
N ALA A 103 -12.81 8.77 6.93
CA ALA A 103 -13.10 7.48 7.55
C ALA A 103 -12.07 7.05 8.61
N PHE A 104 -11.14 7.93 9.03
CA PHE A 104 -10.16 7.62 10.06
C PHE A 104 -10.86 7.30 11.40
N SER A 105 -10.55 6.15 12.00
CA SER A 105 -11.14 5.71 13.25
C SER A 105 -10.15 5.88 14.42
N ASP A 106 -10.44 6.77 15.34
CA ASP A 106 -9.68 6.92 16.59
C ASP A 106 -9.73 5.65 17.45
N GLU A 107 -10.84 4.91 17.43
CA GLU A 107 -11.01 3.65 18.16
C GLU A 107 -10.03 2.58 17.62
N ARG A 108 -9.99 2.37 16.30
CA ARG A 108 -9.06 1.44 15.67
C ARG A 108 -7.61 1.84 15.91
N PHE A 109 -7.30 3.12 15.81
CA PHE A 109 -5.97 3.64 16.11
C PHE A 109 -5.56 3.29 17.55
N THR A 110 -6.44 3.54 18.53
CA THR A 110 -6.16 3.25 19.94
C THR A 110 -5.94 1.75 20.16
N ALA A 111 -6.78 0.89 19.59
CA ALA A 111 -6.62 -0.56 19.69
C ALA A 111 -5.26 -1.05 19.13
N LEU A 112 -4.82 -0.51 18.00
CA LEU A 112 -3.50 -0.85 17.43
C LEU A 112 -2.36 -0.30 18.28
N ALA A 113 -2.49 0.93 18.79
CA ALA A 113 -1.50 1.54 19.66
C ALA A 113 -1.30 0.74 20.97
N ASP A 114 -2.36 0.18 21.50
CA ASP A 114 -2.33 -0.68 22.71
C ASP A 114 -1.64 -2.04 22.42
N ILE A 115 -1.79 -2.56 21.20
CA ILE A 115 -1.12 -3.81 20.79
C ILE A 115 0.40 -3.57 20.62
N PHE A 116 0.79 -2.55 19.87
CA PHE A 116 2.19 -2.31 19.51
C PHE A 116 3.00 -1.60 20.60
N LYS A 117 2.35 -0.86 21.51
CA LYS A 117 2.96 -0.14 22.65
C LYS A 117 4.14 0.75 22.28
N LEU A 118 4.08 1.38 21.12
CA LEU A 118 5.11 2.29 20.64
C LEU A 118 4.98 3.66 21.32
N ASP A 119 6.12 4.33 21.56
CA ASP A 119 6.11 5.71 22.03
C ASP A 119 5.60 6.65 20.93
N GLN A 120 4.37 7.11 21.08
CA GLN A 120 3.70 7.96 20.11
C GLN A 120 4.32 9.36 19.94
N ARG A 121 5.19 9.78 20.86
CA ARG A 121 5.84 11.11 20.84
C ARG A 121 7.21 11.08 20.17
N GLN A 122 7.81 9.91 20.07
CA GLN A 122 9.15 9.75 19.49
C GLN A 122 9.10 9.83 17.96
N PRO A 123 10.03 10.57 17.30
CA PRO A 123 10.16 10.57 15.85
C PRO A 123 10.44 9.18 15.28
N LEU A 124 9.81 8.83 14.14
CA LEU A 124 9.95 7.52 13.50
C LEU A 124 11.39 7.12 13.20
N ARG A 125 12.27 8.09 12.89
CA ARG A 125 13.70 7.82 12.63
C ARG A 125 14.45 7.18 13.80
N ARG A 126 13.90 7.26 15.02
CA ARG A 126 14.48 6.64 16.23
C ARG A 126 14.00 5.21 16.44
N PHE A 127 13.01 4.78 15.67
CA PHE A 127 12.50 3.41 15.73
C PHE A 127 13.37 2.46 14.90
N SER A 128 13.48 1.21 15.35
CA SER A 128 14.03 0.14 14.51
C SER A 128 13.15 -0.04 13.25
N LYS A 129 13.69 -0.65 12.19
CA LYS A 129 12.92 -0.94 10.97
C LYS A 129 11.62 -1.70 11.25
N GLY A 130 11.64 -2.65 12.18
CA GLY A 130 10.45 -3.38 12.60
C GLY A 130 9.42 -2.48 13.30
N MET A 131 9.88 -1.62 14.23
CA MET A 131 8.99 -0.65 14.90
C MET A 131 8.42 0.39 13.94
N GLN A 132 9.20 0.82 12.93
CA GLN A 132 8.70 1.72 11.89
C GLN A 132 7.57 1.07 11.08
N LYS A 133 7.70 -0.23 10.75
CA LYS A 133 6.63 -0.98 10.08
C LYS A 133 5.40 -1.13 10.97
N GLN A 134 5.57 -1.39 12.26
CA GLN A 134 4.44 -1.40 13.21
C GLN A 134 3.74 -0.04 13.31
N ALA A 135 4.49 1.06 13.23
CA ALA A 135 3.93 2.40 13.25
C ALA A 135 3.19 2.78 11.96
N ALA A 136 3.39 2.04 10.87
CA ALA A 136 2.74 2.25 9.58
C ALA A 136 1.38 1.55 9.44
N PHE A 137 1.04 0.65 10.37
CA PHE A 137 -0.30 0.06 10.47
C PHE A 137 -1.32 1.05 11.01
#